data_229e40954e962bb6d93d407e95af05bd
#
_entry.id   229e40954e962bb6d93d407e95af05bd
#
_cell.length_a   1.000
_cell.length_b   1.000
_cell.length_c   1.000
_cell.angle_alpha   90.00
_cell.angle_beta   90.00
_cell.angle_gamma   90.00
#
_symmetry.space_group_name_H-M   'P 1'
#
loop_
_entity.id
_entity.type
_entity.pdbx_description
1 polymer ?
#
loop_
_entity_poly.entity_id
_entity_poly.type
_entity_poly.pdbx_seq_one_letter_code
_entity_poly.pdbx_strand_id
1 'polypeptide(L)'
;MSFSTELLIKVLVVLATAPVMALGLTLLEVKGSAWMQRRPGPLHVGLRGFIFPLATAAKYLQKETIIPNDVDEPVFKWAPAWVIAAVVGLFTIIPLSPTLIVRDLELGVFFLLAISSISTIGVLTAGWSSANKFSLMGGLRAAGQLIAYELPLILSVVGVVIQAETMSTVGIVEKQIEFGFPFVIAGQGIAFIIFMIAATAEMMRTPFDMPIAVSYTHLTLPTKVSV
;
A
#
# COMPACT_ATOMS: atom_id res chain seq x y z
N MET A 1 12.32 -31.72 -7.81
CA MET A 1 12.33 -30.48 -8.61
C MET A 1 13.68 -29.80 -8.38
N SER A 2 14.25 -29.14 -9.42
CA SER A 2 15.47 -28.37 -9.18
C SER A 2 15.14 -27.13 -8.31
N PHE A 3 16.08 -26.69 -7.48
CA PHE A 3 15.92 -25.48 -6.64
C PHE A 3 15.42 -24.26 -7.42
N SER A 4 15.87 -24.09 -8.66
CA SER A 4 15.45 -23.01 -9.54
C SER A 4 13.98 -23.10 -9.97
N THR A 5 13.44 -24.30 -10.20
CA THR A 5 12.03 -24.48 -10.60
C THR A 5 11.07 -24.24 -9.44
N GLU A 6 11.44 -24.65 -8.25
CA GLU A 6 10.65 -24.41 -7.03
C GLU A 6 10.58 -22.90 -6.71
N LEU A 7 11.72 -22.21 -6.77
CA LEU A 7 11.78 -20.77 -6.56
C LEU A 7 10.92 -20.01 -7.61
N LEU A 8 11.01 -20.40 -8.87
CA LEU A 8 10.25 -19.78 -9.95
C LEU A 8 8.74 -19.96 -9.75
N ILE A 9 8.30 -21.15 -9.33
CA ILE A 9 6.88 -21.41 -9.02
C ILE A 9 6.43 -20.55 -7.84
N LYS A 10 7.20 -20.47 -6.76
CA LYS A 10 6.87 -19.62 -5.60
C LYS A 10 6.73 -18.15 -5.99
N VAL A 11 7.67 -17.62 -6.76
CA VAL A 11 7.62 -16.24 -7.26
C VAL A 11 6.39 -16.00 -8.13
N LEU A 12 6.09 -16.89 -9.07
CA LEU A 12 4.91 -16.76 -9.93
C LEU A 12 3.60 -16.80 -9.13
N VAL A 13 3.47 -17.70 -8.17
CA VAL A 13 2.30 -17.78 -7.31
C VAL A 13 2.13 -16.51 -6.48
N VAL A 14 3.20 -16.02 -5.86
CA VAL A 14 3.17 -14.79 -5.06
C VAL A 14 2.82 -13.57 -5.92
N LEU A 15 3.41 -13.43 -7.12
CA LEU A 15 3.09 -12.37 -8.05
C LEU A 15 1.65 -12.44 -8.57
N ALA A 16 1.08 -13.63 -8.70
CA ALA A 16 -0.31 -13.81 -9.11
C ALA A 16 -1.30 -13.50 -7.96
N THR A 17 -0.93 -13.78 -6.71
CA THR A 17 -1.80 -13.52 -5.55
C THR A 17 -1.99 -12.03 -5.28
N ALA A 18 -0.97 -11.19 -5.48
CA ALA A 18 -1.03 -9.76 -5.23
C ALA A 18 -2.17 -9.05 -6.01
N PRO A 19 -2.28 -9.16 -7.35
CA PRO A 19 -3.39 -8.54 -8.08
C PRO A 19 -4.75 -9.16 -7.73
N VAL A 20 -4.82 -10.46 -7.45
CA VAL A 20 -6.08 -11.11 -7.03
C VAL A 20 -6.57 -10.55 -5.70
N MET A 21 -5.68 -10.41 -4.72
CA MET A 21 -6.00 -9.76 -3.44
C MET A 21 -6.43 -8.30 -3.64
N ALA A 22 -5.73 -7.54 -4.47
CA ALA A 22 -6.08 -6.16 -4.78
C ALA A 22 -7.48 -6.03 -5.40
N LEU A 23 -7.84 -6.91 -6.34
CA LEU A 23 -9.19 -6.95 -6.93
C LEU A 23 -10.25 -7.28 -5.88
N GLY A 24 -9.98 -8.24 -4.97
CA GLY A 24 -10.88 -8.60 -3.87
C GLY A 24 -11.09 -7.44 -2.90
N LEU A 25 -10.01 -6.77 -2.48
CA LEU A 25 -10.08 -5.61 -1.60
C LEU A 25 -10.82 -4.43 -2.24
N THR A 26 -10.61 -4.17 -3.52
CA THR A 26 -11.36 -3.13 -4.26
C THR A 26 -12.87 -3.43 -4.28
N LEU A 27 -13.25 -4.70 -4.45
CA LEU A 27 -14.66 -5.09 -4.40
C LEU A 27 -15.26 -4.86 -3.00
N LEU A 28 -14.53 -5.26 -1.96
CA LEU A 28 -14.95 -5.05 -0.56
C LEU A 28 -15.07 -3.56 -0.23
N GLU A 29 -14.13 -2.74 -0.68
CA GLU A 29 -14.15 -1.29 -0.47
C GLU A 29 -15.37 -0.64 -1.12
N VAL A 30 -15.62 -0.93 -2.41
CA VAL A 30 -16.73 -0.30 -3.15
C VAL A 30 -18.09 -0.79 -2.64
N LYS A 31 -18.25 -2.06 -2.34
CA LYS A 31 -19.50 -2.59 -1.79
C LYS A 31 -19.70 -2.24 -0.33
N GLY A 32 -18.65 -2.25 0.47
CA GLY A 32 -18.69 -1.86 1.88
C GLY A 32 -19.08 -0.39 2.05
N SER A 33 -18.45 0.50 1.29
CA SER A 33 -18.81 1.93 1.32
C SER A 33 -20.23 2.18 0.79
N ALA A 34 -20.67 1.46 -0.24
CA ALA A 34 -22.02 1.55 -0.75
C ALA A 34 -23.06 1.11 0.31
N TRP A 35 -22.77 0.02 1.01
CA TRP A 35 -23.63 -0.48 2.09
C TRP A 35 -23.73 0.53 3.25
N MET A 36 -22.60 1.11 3.67
CA MET A 36 -22.58 2.18 4.69
C MET A 36 -23.41 3.40 4.27
N GLN A 37 -23.38 3.74 2.97
CA GLN A 37 -24.15 4.83 2.38
C GLN A 37 -25.60 4.45 2.03
N ARG A 38 -26.08 3.26 2.41
CA ARG A 38 -27.40 2.71 2.10
C ARG A 38 -27.76 2.74 0.61
N ARG A 39 -26.80 2.46 -0.26
CA ARG A 39 -26.99 2.36 -1.71
C ARG A 39 -26.50 0.99 -2.24
N PRO A 40 -27.05 0.48 -3.37
CA PRO A 40 -26.75 -0.87 -3.82
C PRO A 40 -25.34 -1.10 -4.38
N GLY A 41 -24.56 -0.03 -4.63
CA GLY A 41 -23.22 -0.15 -5.26
C GLY A 41 -23.30 -0.60 -6.73
N PRO A 42 -22.18 -1.05 -7.33
CA PRO A 42 -22.16 -1.51 -8.71
C PRO A 42 -22.97 -2.79 -8.88
N LEU A 43 -24.00 -2.79 -9.76
CA LEU A 43 -24.86 -3.93 -10.03
C LEU A 43 -24.76 -4.46 -11.46
N HIS A 44 -24.40 -3.60 -12.43
CA HIS A 44 -24.56 -3.88 -13.85
C HIS A 44 -23.38 -4.60 -14.52
N VAL A 45 -22.26 -4.79 -13.80
CA VAL A 45 -21.06 -5.46 -14.33
C VAL A 45 -20.94 -6.87 -13.76
N GLY A 46 -21.34 -7.87 -14.54
CA GLY A 46 -21.34 -9.27 -14.15
C GLY A 46 -22.39 -9.61 -13.08
N LEU A 47 -22.23 -10.74 -12.39
CA LEU A 47 -23.13 -11.20 -11.35
C LEU A 47 -23.17 -10.20 -10.17
N ARG A 48 -24.15 -9.30 -10.18
CA ARG A 48 -24.34 -8.27 -9.14
C ARG A 48 -23.10 -7.39 -8.88
N GLY A 49 -22.32 -7.09 -9.93
CA GLY A 49 -21.12 -6.23 -9.82
C GLY A 49 -19.86 -6.94 -9.34
N PHE A 50 -19.83 -8.28 -9.26
CA PHE A 50 -18.65 -9.02 -8.82
C PHE A 50 -17.44 -8.85 -9.76
N ILE A 51 -17.71 -8.70 -11.07
CA ILE A 51 -16.66 -8.51 -12.10
C ILE A 51 -16.21 -7.04 -12.21
N PHE A 52 -16.81 -6.12 -11.45
CA PHE A 52 -16.49 -4.69 -11.50
C PHE A 52 -14.99 -4.36 -11.33
N PRO A 53 -14.25 -4.94 -10.35
CA PRO A 53 -12.82 -4.65 -10.21
C PRO A 53 -12.00 -5.09 -11.43
N LEU A 54 -12.33 -6.24 -12.01
CA LEU A 54 -11.66 -6.75 -13.20
C LEU A 54 -11.91 -5.84 -14.43
N ALA A 55 -13.16 -5.40 -14.62
CA ALA A 55 -13.50 -4.46 -15.68
C ALA A 55 -12.79 -3.10 -15.50
N THR A 56 -12.66 -2.65 -14.26
CA THR A 56 -11.91 -1.43 -13.93
C THR A 56 -10.42 -1.59 -14.22
N ALA A 57 -9.82 -2.72 -13.85
CA ALA A 57 -8.42 -3.01 -14.16
C ALA A 57 -8.17 -3.06 -15.68
N ALA A 58 -9.04 -3.74 -16.43
CA ALA A 58 -8.97 -3.78 -17.89
C ALA A 58 -9.07 -2.38 -18.51
N LYS A 59 -9.96 -1.53 -17.98
CA LYS A 59 -10.09 -0.12 -18.40
C LYS A 59 -8.79 0.66 -18.19
N TYR A 60 -8.08 0.46 -17.07
CA TYR A 60 -6.80 1.13 -16.82
C TYR A 60 -5.71 0.70 -17.78
N LEU A 61 -5.68 -0.58 -18.17
CA LEU A 61 -4.71 -1.10 -19.15
C LEU A 61 -4.95 -0.56 -20.58
N GLN A 62 -6.19 -0.19 -20.90
CA GLN A 62 -6.57 0.33 -22.23
C GLN A 62 -6.47 1.84 -22.35
N LYS A 63 -6.20 2.56 -21.24
CA LYS A 63 -6.08 4.03 -21.27
C LYS A 63 -4.84 4.46 -22.05
N GLU A 64 -5.00 5.57 -22.79
CA GLU A 64 -3.91 6.23 -23.48
C GLU A 64 -2.90 6.79 -22.45
N THR A 65 -1.62 6.60 -22.75
CA THR A 65 -0.52 7.17 -21.96
C THR A 65 -0.18 8.56 -22.50
N ILE A 66 -0.56 9.61 -21.77
CA ILE A 66 -0.28 10.99 -22.13
C ILE A 66 0.97 11.44 -21.38
N ILE A 67 1.97 11.88 -22.13
CA ILE A 67 3.20 12.47 -21.58
C ILE A 67 3.20 13.95 -21.98
N PRO A 68 3.13 14.90 -21.03
CA PRO A 68 3.22 16.33 -21.31
C PRO A 68 4.58 16.70 -21.93
N ASN A 69 4.62 17.78 -22.72
CA ASN A 69 5.83 18.15 -23.48
C ASN A 69 6.99 18.65 -22.61
N ASP A 70 6.70 19.22 -21.45
CA ASP A 70 7.68 19.89 -20.57
C ASP A 70 8.21 18.98 -19.44
N VAL A 71 7.90 17.67 -19.46
CA VAL A 71 8.31 16.74 -18.40
C VAL A 71 9.71 16.18 -18.63
N ASP A 72 10.39 15.85 -17.52
CA ASP A 72 11.60 15.02 -17.56
C ASP A 72 11.21 13.57 -17.86
N GLU A 73 11.09 13.28 -19.16
CA GLU A 73 10.52 12.04 -19.69
C GLU A 73 11.10 10.75 -19.06
N PRO A 74 12.43 10.57 -18.92
CA PRO A 74 12.97 9.35 -18.33
C PRO A 74 12.54 9.19 -16.86
N VAL A 75 12.58 10.26 -16.06
CA VAL A 75 12.22 10.24 -14.65
C VAL A 75 10.72 9.98 -14.48
N PHE A 76 9.90 10.63 -15.29
CA PHE A 76 8.45 10.45 -15.29
C PHE A 76 8.03 9.03 -15.60
N LYS A 77 8.67 8.39 -16.59
CA LYS A 77 8.38 7.00 -16.99
C LYS A 77 8.81 5.98 -15.93
N TRP A 78 9.91 6.24 -15.21
CA TRP A 78 10.43 5.34 -14.19
C TRP A 78 9.76 5.50 -12.82
N ALA A 79 9.13 6.63 -12.53
CA ALA A 79 8.50 6.88 -11.25
C ALA A 79 7.47 5.79 -10.83
N PRO A 80 6.52 5.36 -11.67
CA PRO A 80 5.62 4.25 -11.33
C PRO A 80 6.36 2.92 -11.11
N ALA A 81 7.47 2.70 -11.81
CA ALA A 81 8.25 1.47 -11.69
C ALA A 81 8.86 1.33 -10.28
N TRP A 82 9.31 2.43 -9.66
CA TRP A 82 9.80 2.43 -8.27
C TRP A 82 8.73 1.97 -7.28
N VAL A 83 7.49 2.46 -7.43
CA VAL A 83 6.38 2.06 -6.58
C VAL A 83 6.04 0.58 -6.77
N ILE A 84 5.96 0.11 -8.01
CA ILE A 84 5.68 -1.30 -8.32
C ILE A 84 6.81 -2.19 -7.80
N ALA A 85 8.07 -1.80 -7.97
CA ALA A 85 9.22 -2.55 -7.47
C ALA A 85 9.17 -2.70 -5.95
N ALA A 86 8.79 -1.66 -5.20
CA ALA A 86 8.59 -1.72 -3.76
C ALA A 86 7.50 -2.75 -3.40
N VAL A 87 6.33 -2.68 -4.04
CA VAL A 87 5.22 -3.62 -3.79
C VAL A 87 5.63 -5.06 -4.08
N VAL A 88 6.26 -5.32 -5.23
CA VAL A 88 6.74 -6.66 -5.57
C VAL A 88 7.78 -7.16 -4.56
N GLY A 89 8.69 -6.28 -4.15
CA GLY A 89 9.70 -6.58 -3.12
C GLY A 89 9.07 -6.99 -1.79
N LEU A 90 8.02 -6.31 -1.33
CA LEU A 90 7.30 -6.65 -0.11
C LEU A 90 6.71 -8.06 -0.14
N PHE A 91 6.10 -8.44 -1.25
CA PHE A 91 5.49 -9.78 -1.39
C PHE A 91 6.51 -10.92 -1.37
N THR A 92 7.81 -10.66 -1.57
CA THR A 92 8.83 -11.72 -1.49
C THR A 92 9.07 -12.23 -0.07
N ILE A 93 8.73 -11.45 0.95
CA ILE A 93 9.03 -11.73 2.36
C ILE A 93 7.78 -12.06 3.16
N ILE A 94 6.61 -11.64 2.69
CA ILE A 94 5.35 -11.91 3.41
C ILE A 94 5.03 -13.40 3.34
N PRO A 95 4.98 -14.12 4.48
CA PRO A 95 4.61 -15.52 4.52
C PRO A 95 3.11 -15.66 4.27
N LEU A 96 2.71 -16.11 3.09
CA LEU A 96 1.31 -16.39 2.76
C LEU A 96 0.83 -17.71 3.37
N SER A 97 1.77 -18.65 3.59
CA SER A 97 1.54 -19.95 4.22
C SER A 97 2.89 -20.43 4.81
N PRO A 98 2.90 -21.37 5.75
CA PRO A 98 4.15 -21.95 6.28
C PRO A 98 5.10 -22.48 5.20
N THR A 99 4.56 -22.93 4.07
CA THR A 99 5.33 -23.44 2.93
C THR A 99 5.44 -22.47 1.76
N LEU A 100 4.57 -21.44 1.72
CA LEU A 100 4.49 -20.49 0.62
C LEU A 100 5.11 -19.15 1.03
N ILE A 101 6.39 -19.15 1.17
CA ILE A 101 7.25 -17.96 1.28
C ILE A 101 8.31 -18.07 0.18
N VAL A 102 8.63 -16.96 -0.48
CA VAL A 102 9.66 -16.96 -1.51
C VAL A 102 11.02 -17.17 -0.87
N ARG A 103 11.33 -16.38 0.14
CA ARG A 103 12.55 -16.52 0.94
C ARG A 103 12.34 -15.97 2.34
N ASP A 104 12.62 -16.76 3.35
CA ASP A 104 12.74 -16.26 4.71
C ASP A 104 14.11 -15.60 4.89
N LEU A 105 14.11 -14.37 5.41
CA LEU A 105 15.30 -13.60 5.72
C LEU A 105 15.39 -13.40 7.22
N GLU A 106 16.58 -13.60 7.79
CA GLU A 106 16.84 -13.33 9.22
C GLU A 106 16.49 -11.87 9.60
N LEU A 107 16.68 -10.93 8.68
CA LEU A 107 16.32 -9.51 8.81
C LEU A 107 15.08 -9.15 7.99
N GLY A 108 14.09 -10.05 7.89
CA GLY A 108 12.91 -9.90 7.05
C GLY A 108 12.11 -8.62 7.35
N VAL A 109 11.86 -8.32 8.61
CA VAL A 109 11.14 -7.10 9.03
C VAL A 109 11.90 -5.83 8.65
N PHE A 110 13.21 -5.80 8.86
CA PHE A 110 14.03 -4.66 8.47
C PHE A 110 14.01 -4.43 6.96
N PHE A 111 14.11 -5.49 6.17
CA PHE A 111 14.02 -5.43 4.72
C PHE A 111 12.63 -4.97 4.25
N LEU A 112 11.55 -5.40 4.92
CA LEU A 112 10.19 -4.96 4.63
C LEU A 112 10.04 -3.45 4.80
N LEU A 113 10.53 -2.92 5.92
CA LEU A 113 10.49 -1.48 6.21
C LEU A 113 11.37 -0.68 5.24
N ALA A 114 12.56 -1.18 4.90
CA ALA A 114 13.44 -0.52 3.96
C ALA A 114 12.87 -0.46 2.53
N ILE A 115 12.19 -1.51 2.09
CA ILE A 115 11.56 -1.52 0.77
C ILE A 115 10.31 -0.63 0.73
N SER A 116 9.52 -0.55 1.80
CA SER A 116 8.36 0.35 1.84
C SER A 116 8.78 1.80 1.61
N SER A 117 9.92 2.24 2.17
CA SER A 117 10.47 3.59 1.98
C SER A 117 10.78 3.93 0.52
N ILE A 118 11.09 2.93 -0.32
CA ILE A 118 11.35 3.16 -1.76
C ILE A 118 10.10 3.70 -2.48
N SER A 119 8.91 3.33 -2.03
CA SER A 119 7.67 3.83 -2.61
C SER A 119 7.53 5.35 -2.50
N THR A 120 8.03 5.94 -1.40
CA THR A 120 8.04 7.39 -1.17
C THR A 120 8.89 8.12 -2.20
N ILE A 121 10.03 7.54 -2.59
CA ILE A 121 10.88 8.08 -3.67
C ILE A 121 10.10 8.09 -4.98
N GLY A 122 9.36 7.02 -5.28
CA GLY A 122 8.52 6.93 -6.48
C GLY A 122 7.45 8.02 -6.54
N VAL A 123 6.77 8.30 -5.42
CA VAL A 123 5.75 9.36 -5.33
C VAL A 123 6.37 10.74 -5.51
N LEU A 124 7.52 10.99 -4.85
CA LEU A 124 8.22 12.27 -4.94
C LEU A 124 8.75 12.53 -6.37
N THR A 125 9.35 11.54 -6.99
CA THR A 125 9.85 11.64 -8.38
C THR A 125 8.73 11.85 -9.38
N ALA A 126 7.56 11.22 -9.20
CA ALA A 126 6.38 11.44 -10.03
C ALA A 126 5.89 12.91 -9.95
N GLY A 127 5.84 13.46 -8.73
CA GLY A 127 5.46 14.86 -8.51
C GLY A 127 6.45 15.84 -9.14
N TRP A 128 7.74 15.58 -8.99
CA TRP A 128 8.79 16.45 -9.51
C TRP A 128 8.85 16.42 -11.05
N SER A 129 8.92 15.23 -11.63
CA SER A 129 9.13 15.06 -13.08
C SER A 129 7.98 15.57 -13.94
N SER A 130 6.79 15.77 -13.36
CA SER A 130 5.58 16.20 -14.09
C SER A 130 5.60 17.68 -14.53
N ALA A 131 6.67 18.45 -14.26
CA ALA A 131 6.89 19.87 -14.62
C ALA A 131 5.70 20.80 -14.27
N ASN A 132 4.88 20.42 -13.31
CA ASN A 132 3.72 21.19 -12.87
C ASN A 132 3.86 21.54 -11.38
N LYS A 133 3.76 22.83 -11.05
CA LYS A 133 3.88 23.33 -9.67
C LYS A 133 2.84 22.73 -8.72
N PHE A 134 1.63 22.43 -9.18
CA PHE A 134 0.58 21.82 -8.35
C PHE A 134 0.87 20.33 -8.11
N SER A 135 1.40 19.62 -9.10
CA SER A 135 1.84 18.24 -8.96
C SER A 135 3.05 18.14 -8.03
N LEU A 136 4.01 19.06 -8.14
CA LEU A 136 5.16 19.13 -7.22
C LEU A 136 4.70 19.36 -5.79
N MET A 137 3.79 20.33 -5.55
CA MET A 137 3.24 20.56 -4.21
C MET A 137 2.48 19.34 -3.67
N GLY A 138 1.70 18.65 -4.51
CA GLY A 138 1.02 17.41 -4.13
C GLY A 138 1.99 16.30 -3.79
N GLY A 139 3.03 16.11 -4.60
CA GLY A 139 4.08 15.13 -4.35
C GLY A 139 4.88 15.40 -3.08
N LEU A 140 5.22 16.66 -2.80
CA LEU A 140 5.92 17.06 -1.56
C LEU A 140 5.05 16.85 -0.32
N ARG A 141 3.74 17.15 -0.38
CA ARG A 141 2.81 16.88 0.73
C ARG A 141 2.65 15.39 0.98
N ALA A 142 2.51 14.59 -0.09
CA ALA A 142 2.42 13.16 0.00
C ALA A 142 3.69 12.55 0.61
N ALA A 143 4.86 12.92 0.10
CA ALA A 143 6.14 12.44 0.62
C ALA A 143 6.36 12.88 2.08
N GLY A 144 6.03 14.13 2.44
CA GLY A 144 6.12 14.61 3.82
C GLY A 144 5.23 13.82 4.78
N GLN A 145 4.00 13.47 4.36
CA GLN A 145 3.12 12.62 5.14
C GLN A 145 3.69 11.21 5.29
N LEU A 146 4.11 10.57 4.19
CA LEU A 146 4.67 9.22 4.20
C LEU A 146 5.87 9.13 5.15
N ILE A 147 6.85 10.03 5.02
CA ILE A 147 8.05 10.06 5.88
C ILE A 147 7.69 10.29 7.35
N ALA A 148 6.73 11.20 7.63
CA ALA A 148 6.33 11.49 9.00
C ALA A 148 5.65 10.31 9.70
N TYR A 149 4.85 9.52 8.99
CA TYR A 149 4.14 8.38 9.58
C TYR A 149 4.92 7.07 9.49
N GLU A 150 5.96 6.99 8.66
CA GLU A 150 6.87 5.85 8.62
C GLU A 150 7.58 5.63 9.96
N LEU A 151 8.00 6.68 10.64
CA LEU A 151 8.71 6.57 11.92
C LEU A 151 7.84 5.96 13.04
N PRO A 152 6.59 6.41 13.32
CA PRO A 152 5.69 5.73 14.24
C PRO A 152 5.37 4.29 13.84
N LEU A 153 5.24 4.02 12.54
CA LEU A 153 5.01 2.68 12.03
C LEU A 153 6.20 1.76 12.35
N ILE A 154 7.43 2.19 12.06
CA ILE A 154 8.65 1.45 12.40
C ILE A 154 8.71 1.17 13.90
N LEU A 155 8.49 2.17 14.75
CA LEU A 155 8.56 2.01 16.20
C LEU A 155 7.53 1.02 16.74
N SER A 156 6.33 1.00 16.16
CA SER A 156 5.29 0.04 16.54
C SER A 156 5.66 -1.40 16.18
N VAL A 157 6.31 -1.60 15.03
CA VAL A 157 6.78 -2.91 14.57
C VAL A 157 7.99 -3.38 15.40
N VAL A 158 8.91 -2.47 15.77
CA VAL A 158 10.06 -2.77 16.63
C VAL A 158 9.60 -3.32 17.99
N GLY A 159 8.49 -2.83 18.55
CA GLY A 159 7.91 -3.40 19.76
C GLY A 159 7.58 -4.89 19.66
N VAL A 160 7.05 -5.31 18.51
CA VAL A 160 6.77 -6.73 18.23
C VAL A 160 8.05 -7.52 18.04
N VAL A 161 9.06 -6.97 17.37
CA VAL A 161 10.37 -7.61 17.15
C VAL A 161 11.07 -7.86 18.49
N ILE A 162 11.04 -6.89 19.41
CA ILE A 162 11.63 -7.03 20.75
C ILE A 162 10.96 -8.19 21.51
N GLN A 163 9.63 -8.30 21.44
CA GLN A 163 8.89 -9.35 22.13
C GLN A 163 9.11 -10.73 21.50
N ALA A 164 9.28 -10.80 20.18
CA ALA A 164 9.51 -12.03 19.43
C ALA A 164 10.98 -12.48 19.48
N GLU A 165 11.92 -11.61 19.86
CA GLU A 165 13.37 -11.84 19.84
C GLU A 165 13.92 -12.27 18.45
N THR A 166 13.21 -11.95 17.39
CA THR A 166 13.58 -12.27 16.01
C THR A 166 13.08 -11.22 15.03
N MET A 167 13.85 -11.01 13.94
CA MET A 167 13.42 -10.15 12.82
C MET A 167 12.92 -10.95 11.61
N SER A 168 12.96 -12.29 11.66
CA SER A 168 12.34 -13.14 10.62
C SER A 168 10.83 -13.04 10.71
N THR A 169 10.15 -12.83 9.58
CA THR A 169 8.70 -12.76 9.51
C THR A 169 8.03 -14.09 9.87
N VAL A 170 8.65 -15.20 9.50
CA VAL A 170 8.20 -16.56 9.86
C VAL A 170 8.43 -16.79 11.36
N GLY A 171 9.62 -16.43 11.87
CA GLY A 171 9.97 -16.59 13.28
C GLY A 171 9.02 -15.84 14.22
N ILE A 172 8.56 -14.63 13.83
CA ILE A 172 7.55 -13.87 14.62
C ILE A 172 6.24 -14.65 14.68
N VAL A 173 5.79 -15.24 13.57
CA VAL A 173 4.55 -16.04 13.55
C VAL A 173 4.68 -17.28 14.41
N GLU A 174 5.80 -18.00 14.31
CA GLU A 174 6.08 -19.19 15.13
C GLU A 174 6.11 -18.86 16.63
N LYS A 175 6.76 -17.76 17.00
CA LYS A 175 6.78 -17.29 18.39
C LYS A 175 5.39 -16.91 18.91
N GLN A 176 4.51 -16.34 18.09
CA GLN A 176 3.12 -16.10 18.49
C GLN A 176 2.35 -17.39 18.72
N ILE A 177 2.60 -18.42 17.90
CA ILE A 177 1.96 -19.74 18.06
C ILE A 177 2.45 -20.41 19.34
N GLU A 178 3.76 -20.36 19.65
CA GLU A 178 4.35 -20.88 20.89
C GLU A 178 3.75 -20.17 22.13
N PHE A 179 3.56 -18.85 22.05
CA PHE A 179 3.00 -18.05 23.15
C PHE A 179 1.51 -18.33 23.42
N GLY A 180 0.80 -18.90 22.44
CA GLY A 180 -0.61 -19.28 22.53
C GLY A 180 -1.61 -18.13 22.40
N PHE A 181 -1.16 -16.88 22.43
CA PHE A 181 -1.99 -15.68 22.25
C PHE A 181 -1.33 -14.69 21.29
N PRO A 182 -2.14 -13.91 20.51
CA PRO A 182 -1.60 -12.82 19.70
C PRO A 182 -0.89 -11.77 20.58
N PHE A 183 0.24 -11.29 20.15
CA PHE A 183 1.03 -10.27 20.86
C PHE A 183 0.25 -8.98 21.13
N VAL A 184 -0.75 -8.67 20.30
CA VAL A 184 -1.67 -7.55 20.53
C VAL A 184 -2.33 -7.62 21.91
N ILE A 185 -2.76 -8.83 22.33
CA ILE A 185 -3.38 -9.06 23.64
C ILE A 185 -2.29 -9.19 24.73
N ALA A 186 -1.12 -9.68 24.36
CA ALA A 186 0.01 -9.94 25.25
C ALA A 186 0.90 -8.70 25.54
N GLY A 187 0.33 -7.49 25.51
CA GLY A 187 1.02 -6.25 25.88
C GLY A 187 1.32 -5.28 24.73
N GLN A 188 1.13 -5.69 23.46
CA GLN A 188 1.38 -4.84 22.29
C GLN A 188 0.12 -4.08 21.81
N GLY A 189 -0.92 -3.96 22.65
CA GLY A 189 -2.16 -3.28 22.26
C GLY A 189 -1.95 -1.81 21.85
N ILE A 190 -1.10 -1.08 22.58
CA ILE A 190 -0.77 0.32 22.24
C ILE A 190 0.01 0.39 20.91
N ALA A 191 1.00 -0.49 20.72
CA ALA A 191 1.74 -0.55 19.47
C ALA A 191 0.84 -0.88 18.27
N PHE A 192 -0.14 -1.75 18.47
CA PHE A 192 -1.14 -2.07 17.44
C PHE A 192 -2.00 -0.86 17.08
N ILE A 193 -2.46 -0.06 18.04
CA ILE A 193 -3.23 1.16 17.77
C ILE A 193 -2.37 2.17 17.01
N ILE A 194 -1.12 2.37 17.41
CA ILE A 194 -0.18 3.26 16.71
C ILE A 194 0.05 2.76 15.28
N PHE A 195 0.27 1.45 15.10
CA PHE A 195 0.43 0.83 13.79
C PHE A 195 -0.79 1.08 12.90
N MET A 196 -2.02 0.88 13.41
CA MET A 196 -3.24 1.10 12.63
C MET A 196 -3.40 2.55 12.20
N ILE A 197 -3.09 3.51 13.07
CA ILE A 197 -3.13 4.94 12.74
C ILE A 197 -2.06 5.27 11.69
N ALA A 198 -0.82 4.84 11.89
CA ALA A 198 0.28 5.10 10.97
C ALA A 198 0.05 4.45 9.60
N ALA A 199 -0.43 3.21 9.56
CA ALA A 199 -0.75 2.50 8.33
C ALA A 199 -1.90 3.16 7.54
N THR A 200 -2.94 3.67 8.22
CA THR A 200 -4.01 4.43 7.53
C THR A 200 -3.50 5.74 6.94
N ALA A 201 -2.56 6.40 7.63
CA ALA A 201 -1.91 7.60 7.13
C ALA A 201 -0.97 7.33 5.95
N GLU A 202 -0.24 6.21 5.97
CA GLU A 202 0.61 5.76 4.86
C GLU A 202 -0.20 5.41 3.61
N MET A 203 -1.38 4.84 3.78
CA MET A 203 -2.32 4.58 2.69
C MET A 203 -3.02 5.84 2.16
N MET A 204 -2.73 7.02 2.70
CA MET A 204 -3.38 8.30 2.34
C MET A 204 -4.92 8.21 2.37
N ARG A 205 -5.47 7.45 3.34
CA ARG A 205 -6.92 7.29 3.51
C ARG A 205 -7.47 8.29 4.53
N THR A 206 -8.75 8.59 4.43
CA THR A 206 -9.42 9.44 5.41
C THR A 206 -9.27 8.88 6.84
N PRO A 207 -8.89 9.70 7.82
CA PRO A 207 -8.81 11.17 7.83
C PRO A 207 -7.47 11.78 7.35
N PHE A 208 -6.52 10.97 6.87
CA PHE A 208 -5.16 11.39 6.50
C PHE A 208 -4.99 11.56 4.98
N ASP A 209 -5.97 12.10 4.27
CA ASP A 209 -5.95 12.31 2.82
C ASP A 209 -5.48 13.73 2.42
N MET A 210 -4.52 14.28 3.16
CA MET A 210 -4.00 15.65 3.00
C MET A 210 -3.58 16.01 1.55
N PRO A 211 -3.02 15.13 0.73
CA PRO A 211 -2.68 15.45 -0.65
C PRO A 211 -3.91 15.72 -1.54
N ILE A 212 -5.06 15.14 -1.22
CA ILE A 212 -6.28 15.16 -2.04
C ILE A 212 -7.34 16.12 -1.45
N ALA A 213 -7.65 15.99 -0.16
CA ALA A 213 -8.76 16.71 0.48
C ALA A 213 -8.56 18.21 0.55
N VAL A 214 -7.34 18.69 0.74
CA VAL A 214 -7.04 20.12 0.89
C VAL A 214 -7.36 20.90 -0.40
N SER A 215 -7.22 20.30 -1.56
CA SER A 215 -7.55 20.93 -2.84
C SER A 215 -9.06 21.22 -2.96
N TYR A 216 -9.91 20.31 -2.48
CA TYR A 216 -11.37 20.48 -2.54
C TYR A 216 -11.88 21.45 -1.50
N THR A 217 -11.37 21.42 -0.27
CA THR A 217 -11.85 22.30 0.82
C THR A 217 -11.49 23.75 0.58
N HIS A 218 -10.30 24.05 0.04
CA HIS A 218 -9.90 25.42 -0.27
C HIS A 218 -10.51 25.98 -1.56
N LEU A 219 -10.85 25.13 -2.52
CA LEU A 219 -11.54 25.56 -3.73
C LEU A 219 -13.04 25.85 -3.51
N THR A 220 -13.64 25.26 -2.46
CA THR A 220 -15.07 25.46 -2.15
C THR A 220 -15.33 26.56 -1.12
N LEU A 221 -14.31 27.08 -0.45
CA LEU A 221 -14.43 28.13 0.59
C LEU A 221 -14.62 29.56 0.10
N PRO A 222 -14.26 29.99 -1.13
CA PRO A 222 -14.40 31.38 -1.53
C PRO A 222 -15.78 31.79 -1.99
N THR A 223 -16.79 30.97 -2.01
CA THR A 223 -18.11 31.31 -2.52
C THR A 223 -19.07 31.94 -1.47
N LYS A 224 -18.60 32.28 -0.28
CA LYS A 224 -19.31 33.30 0.52
C LYS A 224 -18.90 34.67 0.03
N VAL A 225 -19.39 35.04 -1.12
CA VAL A 225 -19.57 36.44 -1.45
C VAL A 225 -20.76 36.91 -0.58
N SER A 226 -20.42 37.59 0.51
CA SER A 226 -21.39 38.39 1.21
C SER A 226 -21.87 39.48 0.24
N VAL A 227 -23.09 39.37 -0.21
CA VAL A 227 -23.85 40.50 -0.76
C VAL A 227 -24.21 41.39 0.39
#